data_1ba6f9be6de54b0f28aa22ee71a55cc5
#
_entry.id   1ba6f9be6de54b0f28aa22ee71a55cc5
#
_cell.length_a   1.000
_cell.length_b   1.000
_cell.length_c   1.000
_cell.angle_alpha   90.00
_cell.angle_beta   90.00
_cell.angle_gamma   90.00
#
_symmetry.space_group_name_H-M   'P 1'
#
loop_
_entity.id
_entity.type
_entity.pdbx_description
1 polymer ?
#
loop_
_entity_poly.entity_id
_entity_poly.type
_entity_poly.pdbx_seq_one_letter_code
_entity_poly.pdbx_strand_id
1 'polypeptide(L)'
;AQEVQAYAKRPKIHRLNAASTMRDKGAWYKDEWRKKVERIGNLNYPDDARRQRIYGSLRLLVSINRDGSLYEVQVLESSGQAVLDQAAQRIVRLAAPYAPFTGDLADIDRLEIIRTWRFERGDRLSSN
;
A
#
# COMPACT_ATOMS: atom_id res chain seq x y z
N ALA A 1 1.42 11.29 35.43
CA ALA A 1 2.60 11.69 34.66
C ALA A 1 2.96 10.64 33.61
N GLN A 2 2.95 9.36 33.96
CA GLN A 2 3.24 8.28 33.00
C GLN A 2 2.17 8.15 31.93
N GLU A 3 0.91 8.33 32.27
CA GLU A 3 -0.19 8.28 31.31
C GLU A 3 -0.09 9.40 30.26
N VAL A 4 0.27 10.60 30.70
CA VAL A 4 0.46 11.74 29.80
C VAL A 4 1.60 11.49 28.83
N GLN A 5 2.73 10.96 29.33
CA GLN A 5 3.87 10.64 28.48
C GLN A 5 3.56 9.51 27.51
N ALA A 6 2.88 8.45 27.95
CA ALA A 6 2.46 7.36 27.08
C ALA A 6 1.51 7.85 25.98
N TYR A 7 0.57 8.73 26.34
CA TYR A 7 -0.36 9.33 25.39
C TYR A 7 0.36 10.21 24.36
N ALA A 8 1.30 11.04 24.82
CA ALA A 8 2.07 11.91 23.94
C ALA A 8 2.98 11.14 22.98
N LYS A 9 3.36 9.89 23.34
CA LYS A 9 4.19 9.03 22.50
C LYS A 9 3.40 8.18 21.50
N ARG A 10 2.08 8.26 21.50
CA ARG A 10 1.28 7.53 20.52
C ARG A 10 1.58 8.04 19.11
N PRO A 11 1.76 7.14 18.14
CA PRO A 11 2.03 7.55 16.78
C PRO A 11 0.85 8.29 16.17
N LYS A 12 1.13 9.31 15.40
CA LYS A 12 0.12 9.99 14.59
C LYS A 12 -0.05 9.22 13.29
N ILE A 13 -1.19 8.58 13.14
CA ILE A 13 -1.50 7.76 11.99
C ILE A 13 -2.52 8.49 11.11
N HIS A 14 -2.23 8.57 9.82
CA HIS A 14 -3.13 9.13 8.83
C HIS A 14 -3.52 8.04 7.84
N ARG A 15 -4.81 7.96 7.49
CA ARG A 15 -5.32 6.92 6.60
C ARG A 15 -5.84 7.54 5.31
N LEU A 16 -5.44 6.94 4.18
CA LEU A 16 -5.93 7.28 2.84
C LEU A 16 -6.55 6.03 2.20
N ASN A 17 -7.70 6.22 1.56
CA ASN A 17 -8.42 5.15 0.88
C ASN A 17 -8.93 5.63 -0.48
N ALA A 18 -9.73 4.80 -1.17
CA ALA A 18 -10.25 5.14 -2.49
C ALA A 18 -11.14 6.38 -2.49
N ALA A 19 -11.80 6.69 -1.36
CA ALA A 19 -12.65 7.86 -1.23
C ALA A 19 -11.86 9.16 -0.99
N SER A 20 -10.57 9.07 -0.69
CA SER A 20 -9.72 10.24 -0.45
C SER A 20 -9.53 11.03 -1.74
N THR A 21 -9.68 12.36 -1.66
CA THR A 21 -9.57 13.25 -2.81
C THR A 21 -8.17 13.86 -2.90
N MET A 22 -7.90 14.57 -3.99
CA MET A 22 -6.63 15.29 -4.18
C MET A 22 -6.43 16.42 -3.17
N ARG A 23 -7.48 16.83 -2.47
CA ARG A 23 -7.39 17.84 -1.39
C ARG A 23 -7.02 17.25 -0.05
N ASP A 24 -7.11 15.93 0.09
CA ASP A 24 -6.79 15.26 1.35
C ASP A 24 -5.29 15.29 1.60
N LYS A 25 -4.95 15.36 2.89
CA LYS A 25 -3.56 15.34 3.35
C LYS A 25 -2.87 14.08 2.84
N GLY A 26 -1.74 14.26 2.16
CA GLY A 26 -0.95 13.14 1.66
C GLY A 26 -1.43 12.52 0.36
N ALA A 27 -2.42 13.11 -0.31
CA ALA A 27 -2.92 12.58 -1.59
C ALA A 27 -1.83 12.45 -2.64
N TRP A 28 -0.90 13.42 -2.68
CA TRP A 28 0.25 13.40 -3.58
C TRP A 28 1.14 12.17 -3.34
N TYR A 29 1.32 11.79 -2.07
CA TYR A 29 2.14 10.64 -1.69
C TYR A 29 1.46 9.34 -2.14
N LYS A 30 0.15 9.22 -1.92
CA LYS A 30 -0.63 8.08 -2.35
C LYS A 30 -0.49 7.85 -3.86
N ASP A 31 -0.53 8.93 -4.65
CA ASP A 31 -0.40 8.83 -6.11
C ASP A 31 1.00 8.37 -6.52
N GLU A 32 2.06 8.92 -5.92
CA GLU A 32 3.43 8.48 -6.17
C GLU A 32 3.65 7.03 -5.73
N TRP A 33 3.10 6.65 -4.59
CA TRP A 33 3.14 5.28 -4.10
C TRP A 33 2.47 4.32 -5.08
N ARG A 34 1.28 4.68 -5.57
CA ARG A 34 0.53 3.88 -6.54
C ARG A 34 1.35 3.65 -7.81
N LYS A 35 1.95 4.70 -8.34
CA LYS A 35 2.81 4.60 -9.53
C LYS A 35 3.97 3.64 -9.32
N LYS A 36 4.61 3.72 -8.17
CA LYS A 36 5.75 2.85 -7.85
C LYS A 36 5.33 1.39 -7.74
N VAL A 37 4.27 1.08 -6.98
CA VAL A 37 3.84 -0.31 -6.79
C VAL A 37 3.30 -0.92 -8.08
N GLU A 38 2.61 -0.15 -8.90
CA GLU A 38 2.14 -0.64 -10.21
C GLU A 38 3.32 -0.96 -11.13
N ARG A 39 4.31 -0.09 -11.16
CA ARG A 39 5.52 -0.32 -11.97
C ARG A 39 6.28 -1.57 -11.51
N ILE A 40 6.56 -1.66 -10.21
CA ILE A 40 7.26 -2.81 -9.64
C ILE A 40 6.43 -4.09 -9.83
N GLY A 41 5.13 -4.00 -9.62
CA GLY A 41 4.21 -5.13 -9.77
C GLY A 41 4.12 -5.64 -11.20
N ASN A 42 4.11 -4.74 -12.17
CA ASN A 42 4.06 -5.14 -13.58
C ASN A 42 5.38 -5.73 -14.05
N LEU A 43 6.51 -5.28 -13.49
CA LEU A 43 7.83 -5.89 -13.75
C LEU A 43 7.97 -7.25 -13.07
N ASN A 44 7.22 -7.50 -12.02
CA ASN A 44 7.29 -8.72 -11.20
C ASN A 44 5.92 -9.43 -11.14
N TYR A 45 5.17 -9.38 -12.24
CA TYR A 45 3.86 -10.04 -12.32
C TYR A 45 4.04 -11.54 -12.05
N PRO A 46 3.16 -12.16 -11.23
CA PRO A 46 3.35 -13.57 -10.84
C PRO A 46 3.25 -14.51 -12.04
N ASP A 47 4.31 -15.27 -12.27
CA ASP A 47 4.40 -16.20 -13.41
C ASP A 47 3.32 -17.27 -13.37
N ASP A 48 3.02 -17.79 -12.18
CA ASP A 48 2.00 -18.82 -12.02
C ASP A 48 0.62 -18.29 -12.42
N ALA A 49 0.30 -17.05 -12.04
CA ALA A 49 -0.96 -16.42 -12.42
C ALA A 49 -1.02 -16.17 -13.93
N ARG A 50 0.10 -15.78 -14.53
CA ARG A 50 0.18 -15.57 -15.98
C ARG A 50 -0.06 -16.87 -16.74
N ARG A 51 0.65 -17.93 -16.36
CA ARG A 51 0.54 -19.24 -17.04
C ARG A 51 -0.83 -19.86 -16.90
N GLN A 52 -1.42 -19.75 -15.70
CA GLN A 52 -2.71 -20.35 -15.39
C GLN A 52 -3.89 -19.44 -15.69
N ARG A 53 -3.63 -18.22 -16.16
CA ARG A 53 -4.64 -17.18 -16.44
C ARG A 53 -5.53 -16.93 -15.23
N ILE A 54 -4.90 -16.73 -14.08
CA ILE A 54 -5.58 -16.40 -12.83
C ILE A 54 -5.68 -14.90 -12.70
N TYR A 55 -6.90 -14.39 -12.59
CA TYR A 55 -7.19 -12.95 -12.44
C TYR A 55 -8.07 -12.74 -11.22
N GLY A 56 -8.08 -11.55 -10.71
CA GLY A 56 -8.90 -11.20 -9.56
C GLY A 56 -8.47 -9.92 -8.90
N SER A 57 -9.21 -9.55 -7.87
CA SER A 57 -8.92 -8.35 -7.09
C SER A 57 -8.91 -8.67 -5.60
N LEU A 58 -8.09 -7.92 -4.88
CA LEU A 58 -8.02 -8.00 -3.43
C LEU A 58 -7.87 -6.59 -2.87
N ARG A 59 -8.15 -6.45 -1.59
CA ARG A 59 -8.02 -5.18 -0.91
C ARG A 59 -6.91 -5.26 0.12
N LEU A 60 -5.95 -4.34 0.01
CA LEU A 60 -4.78 -4.29 0.88
C LEU A 60 -4.76 -3.02 1.71
N LEU A 61 -4.27 -3.17 2.93
CA LEU A 61 -3.79 -2.08 3.76
C LEU A 61 -2.27 -2.13 3.78
N VAL A 62 -1.63 -1.02 3.45
CA VAL A 62 -0.18 -0.87 3.51
C VAL A 62 0.14 0.26 4.47
N SER A 63 0.92 -0.03 5.52
CA SER A 63 1.33 0.96 6.50
C SER A 63 2.80 1.30 6.29
N ILE A 64 3.09 2.60 6.17
CA ILE A 64 4.42 3.12 5.88
C ILE A 64 4.85 4.04 7.01
N ASN A 65 6.07 3.86 7.50
CA ASN A 65 6.66 4.72 8.53
C ASN A 65 7.14 6.04 7.93
N ARG A 66 7.37 7.03 8.78
CA ARG A 66 7.81 8.37 8.37
C ARG A 66 9.08 8.35 7.51
N ASP A 67 9.99 7.43 7.78
CA ASP A 67 11.24 7.30 7.03
C ASP A 67 11.09 6.55 5.69
N GLY A 68 9.88 6.13 5.35
CA GLY A 68 9.57 5.38 4.13
C GLY A 68 9.67 3.87 4.29
N SER A 69 10.11 3.37 5.43
CA SER A 69 10.16 1.93 5.67
C SER A 69 8.75 1.33 5.79
N LEU A 70 8.61 0.08 5.34
CA LEU A 70 7.35 -0.63 5.45
C LEU A 70 7.11 -1.04 6.90
N TYR A 71 5.98 -0.64 7.47
CA TYR A 71 5.57 -1.05 8.80
C TYR A 71 4.79 -2.37 8.76
N GLU A 72 3.80 -2.44 7.87
CA GLU A 72 2.89 -3.58 7.80
C GLU A 72 2.21 -3.63 6.44
N VAL A 73 1.88 -4.84 6.00
CA VAL A 73 0.96 -5.08 4.88
C VAL A 73 -0.07 -6.10 5.35
N GLN A 74 -1.35 -5.82 5.08
CA GLN A 74 -2.46 -6.66 5.52
C GLN A 74 -3.48 -6.83 4.42
N VAL A 75 -3.89 -8.07 4.15
CA VAL A 75 -4.98 -8.36 3.22
C VAL A 75 -6.30 -8.15 3.97
N LEU A 76 -7.05 -7.15 3.55
CA LEU A 76 -8.37 -6.85 4.15
C LEU A 76 -9.47 -7.70 3.51
N GLU A 77 -9.39 -7.89 2.20
CA GLU A 77 -10.30 -8.75 1.45
C GLU A 77 -9.47 -9.58 0.46
N SER A 78 -9.56 -10.89 0.57
CA SER A 78 -8.83 -11.81 -0.31
C SER A 78 -9.44 -11.83 -1.72
N SER A 79 -8.59 -12.07 -2.71
CA SER A 79 -9.02 -12.35 -4.08
C SER A 79 -9.69 -13.71 -4.23
N GLY A 80 -9.57 -14.57 -3.21
CA GLY A 80 -9.93 -15.98 -3.31
C GLY A 80 -8.85 -16.82 -3.97
N GLN A 81 -7.75 -16.21 -4.40
CA GLN A 81 -6.62 -16.88 -5.06
C GLN A 81 -5.34 -16.59 -4.27
N ALA A 82 -4.81 -17.62 -3.61
CA ALA A 82 -3.63 -17.46 -2.77
C ALA A 82 -2.43 -16.89 -3.55
N VAL A 83 -2.27 -17.26 -4.82
CA VAL A 83 -1.18 -16.79 -5.66
C VAL A 83 -1.23 -15.28 -5.86
N LEU A 84 -2.41 -14.70 -5.99
CA LEU A 84 -2.58 -13.25 -6.15
C LEU A 84 -2.37 -12.51 -4.83
N ASP A 85 -2.93 -13.04 -3.74
CA ASP A 85 -2.79 -12.41 -2.42
C ASP A 85 -1.33 -12.40 -1.98
N GLN A 86 -0.60 -13.49 -2.20
CA GLN A 86 0.81 -13.58 -1.87
C GLN A 86 1.66 -12.68 -2.78
N ALA A 87 1.33 -12.63 -4.07
CA ALA A 87 2.04 -11.79 -5.03
C ALA A 87 1.92 -10.30 -4.67
N ALA A 88 0.72 -9.85 -4.31
CA ALA A 88 0.50 -8.46 -3.92
C ALA A 88 1.35 -8.08 -2.70
N GLN A 89 1.38 -8.92 -1.68
CA GLN A 89 2.20 -8.69 -0.49
C GLN A 89 3.69 -8.66 -0.83
N ARG A 90 4.15 -9.57 -1.69
CA ARG A 90 5.55 -9.61 -2.13
C ARG A 90 5.93 -8.35 -2.90
N ILE A 91 5.05 -7.87 -3.77
CA ILE A 91 5.28 -6.64 -4.55
C ILE A 91 5.43 -5.44 -3.61
N VAL A 92 4.58 -5.32 -2.59
CA VAL A 92 4.69 -4.26 -1.58
C VAL A 92 6.05 -4.29 -0.91
N ARG A 93 6.53 -5.47 -0.54
CA ARG A 93 7.85 -5.62 0.09
C ARG A 93 9.00 -5.31 -0.87
N LEU A 94 8.89 -5.71 -2.13
CA LEU A 94 9.89 -5.41 -3.16
C LEU A 94 10.00 -3.92 -3.44
N ALA A 95 8.87 -3.20 -3.38
CA ALA A 95 8.84 -1.77 -3.65
C ALA A 95 9.38 -0.92 -2.49
N ALA A 96 9.46 -1.48 -1.28
CA ALA A 96 10.01 -0.79 -0.12
C ALA A 96 11.55 -0.68 -0.23
N PRO A 97 12.19 0.35 0.36
CA PRO A 97 11.55 1.45 1.07
C PRO A 97 10.89 2.45 0.12
N TYR A 98 9.92 3.17 0.67
CA TYR A 98 9.22 4.23 -0.05
C TYR A 98 9.85 5.58 0.27
N ALA A 99 9.31 6.67 -0.31
CA ALA A 99 9.82 7.99 -0.03
C ALA A 99 9.55 8.39 1.44
N PRO A 100 10.48 9.05 2.11
CA PRO A 100 10.21 9.64 3.43
C PRO A 100 9.10 10.69 3.33
N PHE A 101 8.38 10.91 4.44
CA PHE A 101 7.31 11.89 4.47
C PHE A 101 7.88 13.31 4.48
N THR A 102 7.31 14.15 3.62
CA THR A 102 7.64 15.57 3.52
C THR A 102 6.34 16.38 3.39
N GLY A 103 6.47 17.70 3.35
CA GLY A 103 5.32 18.58 3.13
C GLY A 103 4.24 18.41 4.18
N ASP A 104 3.01 18.17 3.73
CA ASP A 104 1.86 18.03 4.61
C ASP A 104 1.86 16.74 5.44
N LEU A 105 2.77 15.82 5.17
CA LEU A 105 2.94 14.57 5.93
C LEU A 105 4.06 14.66 6.96
N ALA A 106 4.76 15.78 7.09
CA ALA A 106 5.94 15.88 7.95
C ALA A 106 5.65 15.61 9.43
N ASP A 107 4.41 15.83 9.89
CA ASP A 107 3.98 15.59 11.26
C ASP A 107 3.36 14.21 11.50
N ILE A 108 3.27 13.38 10.47
CA ILE A 108 2.68 12.04 10.54
C ILE A 108 3.75 11.01 10.83
N ASP A 109 3.49 10.11 11.75
CA ASP A 109 4.41 9.02 12.10
C ASP A 109 4.22 7.81 11.19
N ARG A 110 2.96 7.57 10.79
CA ARG A 110 2.62 6.41 9.96
C ARG A 110 1.46 6.74 9.03
N LEU A 111 1.57 6.31 7.77
CA LEU A 111 0.53 6.48 6.77
C LEU A 111 -0.03 5.11 6.42
N GLU A 112 -1.36 4.98 6.51
CA GLU A 112 -2.06 3.77 6.09
C GLU A 112 -2.75 4.03 4.76
N ILE A 113 -2.42 3.22 3.76
CA ILE A 113 -3.00 3.32 2.41
C ILE A 113 -3.83 2.07 2.16
N ILE A 114 -5.13 2.25 1.92
CA ILE A 114 -6.05 1.17 1.59
C ILE A 114 -6.43 1.29 0.12
N ARG A 115 -6.13 0.25 -0.64
CA ARG A 115 -6.40 0.23 -2.09
C ARG A 115 -6.89 -1.13 -2.54
N THR A 116 -7.66 -1.13 -3.62
CA THR A 116 -8.04 -2.35 -4.34
C THR A 116 -6.97 -2.63 -5.39
N TRP A 117 -6.38 -3.81 -5.32
CA TRP A 117 -5.39 -4.31 -6.26
C TRP A 117 -6.06 -5.24 -7.24
N ARG A 118 -5.90 -4.99 -8.54
CA ARG A 118 -6.52 -5.79 -9.60
C ARG A 118 -5.45 -6.42 -10.47
N PHE A 119 -5.47 -7.75 -10.52
CA PHE A 119 -4.70 -8.53 -11.49
C PHE A 119 -5.64 -8.81 -12.66
N GLU A 120 -5.44 -8.12 -13.76
CA GLU A 120 -6.38 -8.04 -14.87
C GLU A 120 -5.90 -8.85 -16.07
N ARG A 121 -6.85 -9.16 -16.97
CA ARG A 121 -6.53 -9.78 -18.25
C ARG A 121 -5.54 -8.90 -19.00
N GLY A 122 -4.59 -9.57 -19.72
CA GLY A 122 -3.43 -8.89 -20.27
C GLY A 122 -2.24 -8.91 -19.34
N ASP A 123 -2.33 -9.63 -18.21
CA ASP A 123 -1.27 -9.82 -17.22
C ASP A 123 -0.78 -8.49 -16.68
N ARG A 124 -1.74 -7.69 -16.25
CA ARG A 124 -1.50 -6.32 -15.81
C ARG A 124 -2.04 -6.10 -14.41
N LEU A 125 -1.23 -5.46 -13.56
CA LEU A 125 -1.61 -5.02 -12.23
C LEU A 125 -2.00 -3.55 -12.24
N SER A 126 -3.15 -3.24 -11.62
CA SER A 126 -3.55 -1.87 -11.31
C SER A 126 -3.94 -1.76 -9.83
N SER A 127 -3.89 -0.56 -9.30
CA SER A 127 -4.20 -0.28 -7.89
C SER A 127 -5.05 1.00 -7.78
N ASN A 128 -6.23 0.86 -7.20
CA ASN A 128 -7.15 1.98 -6.99
C ASN A 128 -7.50 2.18 -5.53
#